data_e273632a97591cf6cba24a547eb9e4cb
#
_entry.id   e273632a97591cf6cba24a547eb9e4cb
#
_cell.length_a   1.000
_cell.length_b   1.000
_cell.length_c   1.000
_cell.angle_alpha   90.00
_cell.angle_beta   90.00
_cell.angle_gamma   90.00
#
_symmetry.space_group_name_H-M   'P 1'
#
loop_
_entity.id
_entity.type
_entity.pdbx_description
1 polymer ?
#
loop_
_entity_poly.entity_id
_entity_poly.type
_entity_poly.pdbx_seq_one_letter_code
_entity_poly.pdbx_strand_id
1 'polypeptide(L)'
;MHRMSLGDDTMVGTHCYLLTNQHQFETRDVPIRDQGFECSPLTIGRDVWIGANVVVMPGIHIGDGAIIGADSVVTKSIGAYEIWGGVPAKKLGIRPE
;
A
#
# COMPACT_ATOMS: atom_id res chain seq x y z
N MET A 1 -3.80 13.80 -11.94
CA MET A 1 -4.62 12.58 -11.81
C MET A 1 -3.76 11.42 -11.33
N HIS A 2 -4.24 10.67 -10.39
CA HIS A 2 -3.54 9.53 -9.81
C HIS A 2 -4.30 8.26 -10.15
N ARG A 3 -3.55 7.16 -10.20
CA ARG A 3 -4.07 5.89 -10.70
C ARG A 3 -3.82 4.77 -9.71
N MET A 4 -4.80 3.90 -9.57
CA MET A 4 -4.67 2.66 -8.82
C MET A 4 -5.03 1.51 -9.74
N SER A 5 -4.22 0.46 -9.74
CA SER A 5 -4.48 -0.76 -10.48
C SER A 5 -4.55 -1.95 -9.53
N LEU A 6 -5.57 -2.77 -9.70
CA LEU A 6 -5.75 -4.02 -8.95
C LEU A 6 -5.84 -5.16 -9.95
N GLY A 7 -5.00 -6.17 -9.78
CA GLY A 7 -5.04 -7.35 -10.62
C GLY A 7 -6.18 -8.30 -10.30
N ASP A 8 -6.36 -9.29 -11.15
CA ASP A 8 -7.41 -10.28 -11.00
C ASP A 8 -7.19 -11.13 -9.73
N ASP A 9 -8.29 -11.61 -9.17
CA ASP A 9 -8.32 -12.51 -8.02
C ASP A 9 -7.78 -11.90 -6.72
N THR A 10 -7.53 -10.59 -6.69
CA THR A 10 -7.04 -9.91 -5.49
C THR A 10 -8.19 -9.68 -4.52
N MET A 11 -7.93 -10.00 -3.26
CA MET A 11 -8.88 -9.80 -2.17
C MET A 11 -8.39 -8.71 -1.25
N VAL A 12 -9.25 -7.75 -0.95
CA VAL A 12 -8.94 -6.64 -0.04
C VAL A 12 -9.92 -6.72 1.14
N GLY A 13 -9.37 -6.82 2.34
CA GLY A 13 -10.17 -6.87 3.56
C GLY A 13 -10.88 -5.55 3.84
N THR A 14 -11.73 -5.55 4.87
CA THR A 14 -12.50 -4.36 5.24
C THR A 14 -11.62 -3.28 5.87
N HIS A 15 -12.07 -2.02 5.74
CA HIS A 15 -11.41 -0.86 6.34
C HIS A 15 -9.96 -0.67 5.89
N CYS A 16 -9.67 -1.01 4.64
CA CYS A 16 -8.35 -0.74 4.08
C CYS A 16 -8.31 0.63 3.43
N TYR A 17 -7.16 1.27 3.52
CA TYR A 17 -6.90 2.55 2.88
C TYR A 17 -5.78 2.36 1.87
N LEU A 18 -6.14 2.41 0.59
CA LEU A 18 -5.20 2.28 -0.51
C LEU A 18 -4.98 3.67 -1.08
N LEU A 19 -3.82 4.25 -0.79
CA LEU A 19 -3.60 5.68 -1.02
C LEU A 19 -2.82 5.92 -2.30
N THR A 20 -3.25 6.93 -3.05
CA THR A 20 -2.55 7.39 -4.26
C THR A 20 -2.03 8.81 -4.10
N ASN A 21 -2.32 9.45 -2.98
CA ASN A 21 -1.83 10.80 -2.71
C ASN A 21 -1.53 10.99 -1.23
N GLN A 22 -0.76 12.01 -0.94
CA GLN A 22 -0.53 12.47 0.43
C GLN A 22 -0.26 13.97 0.39
N HIS A 23 -0.47 14.62 1.54
CA HIS A 23 -0.22 16.05 1.65
C HIS A 23 1.27 16.36 1.57
N GLN A 24 1.60 17.47 0.93
CA GLN A 24 2.94 18.04 1.00
C GLN A 24 3.09 18.78 2.31
N PHE A 25 4.29 18.66 2.91
CA PHE A 25 4.54 19.19 4.26
C PHE A 25 5.94 19.76 4.42
N GLU A 26 6.62 20.06 3.33
CA GLU A 26 8.05 20.38 3.34
C GLU A 26 8.36 21.73 4.01
N THR A 27 7.40 22.63 4.12
CA THR A 27 7.62 23.90 4.76
C THR A 27 6.77 24.06 6.03
N ARG A 28 7.32 24.79 7.00
CA ARG A 28 6.59 25.13 8.23
C ARG A 28 5.81 26.44 8.10
N ASP A 29 6.05 27.21 7.05
CA ASP A 29 5.47 28.56 6.90
C ASP A 29 4.04 28.54 6.37
N VAL A 30 3.63 27.45 5.77
CA VAL A 30 2.30 27.29 5.18
C VAL A 30 1.60 26.09 5.84
N PRO A 31 0.34 26.24 6.26
CA PRO A 31 -0.40 25.08 6.79
C PRO A 31 -0.39 23.92 5.82
N ILE A 32 -0.27 22.71 6.32
CA ILE A 32 -0.18 21.51 5.48
C ILE A 32 -1.34 21.44 4.50
N ARG A 33 -2.56 21.76 4.94
CA ARG A 33 -3.75 21.73 4.08
C ARG A 33 -3.65 22.63 2.87
N ASP A 34 -2.78 23.64 2.91
CA ASP A 34 -2.65 24.63 1.84
C ASP A 34 -1.43 24.38 0.96
N GLN A 35 -0.63 23.34 1.24
CA GLN A 35 0.59 23.04 0.48
C GLN A 35 0.34 22.14 -0.73
N GLY A 36 -0.85 21.56 -0.85
CA GLY A 36 -1.19 20.68 -1.95
C GLY A 36 -0.90 19.21 -1.66
N PHE A 37 -0.97 18.41 -2.72
CA PHE A 37 -0.83 16.96 -2.64
C PHE A 37 0.30 16.51 -3.54
N GLU A 38 0.96 15.46 -3.10
CA GLU A 38 1.86 14.68 -3.94
C GLU A 38 1.11 13.41 -4.32
N CYS A 39 1.04 13.12 -5.62
CA CYS A 39 0.32 11.96 -6.14
C CYS A 39 1.31 10.96 -6.71
N SER A 40 1.08 9.67 -6.40
CA SER A 40 1.89 8.58 -6.93
C SER A 40 0.98 7.38 -7.18
N PRO A 41 1.15 6.68 -8.30
CA PRO A 41 0.29 5.54 -8.59
C PRO A 41 0.52 4.41 -7.62
N LEU A 42 -0.53 3.63 -7.39
CA LEU A 42 -0.50 2.42 -6.58
C LEU A 42 -0.82 1.24 -7.50
N THR A 43 0.07 0.26 -7.51
CA THR A 43 -0.10 -0.91 -8.35
C THR A 43 -0.12 -2.18 -7.49
N ILE A 44 -1.21 -2.92 -7.57
CA ILE A 44 -1.37 -4.18 -6.86
C ILE A 44 -1.57 -5.27 -7.91
N GLY A 45 -0.76 -6.31 -7.83
CA GLY A 45 -0.79 -7.40 -8.78
C GLY A 45 -2.01 -8.28 -8.65
N ARG A 46 -1.95 -9.43 -9.28
CA ARG A 46 -3.01 -10.43 -9.24
C ARG A 46 -2.82 -11.39 -8.06
N ASP A 47 -3.91 -11.98 -7.61
CA ASP A 47 -3.90 -13.01 -6.54
C ASP A 47 -3.21 -12.51 -5.26
N VAL A 48 -3.42 -11.25 -4.91
CA VAL A 48 -2.89 -10.63 -3.69
C VAL A 48 -3.96 -10.72 -2.60
N TRP A 49 -3.54 -11.00 -1.38
CA TRP A 49 -4.44 -10.97 -0.24
C TRP A 49 -4.02 -9.88 0.73
N ILE A 50 -4.85 -8.86 0.85
CA ILE A 50 -4.66 -7.76 1.81
C ILE A 50 -5.64 -7.99 2.95
N GLY A 51 -5.12 -8.18 4.15
CA GLY A 51 -5.94 -8.37 5.35
C GLY A 51 -6.73 -7.11 5.70
N ALA A 52 -7.54 -7.18 6.74
CA ALA A 52 -8.37 -6.05 7.16
C ALA A 52 -7.53 -4.93 7.77
N ASN A 53 -8.02 -3.70 7.64
CA ASN A 53 -7.45 -2.53 8.32
C ASN A 53 -5.98 -2.29 7.94
N VAL A 54 -5.66 -2.45 6.66
CA VAL A 54 -4.32 -2.22 6.12
C VAL A 54 -4.26 -0.85 5.46
N VAL A 55 -3.19 -0.13 5.69
CA VAL A 55 -2.91 1.12 4.99
C VAL A 55 -1.75 0.90 4.04
N VAL A 56 -1.95 1.20 2.76
CA VAL A 56 -0.90 1.15 1.75
C VAL A 56 -0.60 2.56 1.29
N MET A 57 0.64 2.98 1.47
CA MET A 57 1.06 4.34 1.16
C MET A 57 1.18 4.57 -0.36
N PRO A 58 1.16 5.83 -0.80
CA PRO A 58 1.26 6.14 -2.24
C PRO A 58 2.57 5.66 -2.86
N GLY A 59 2.55 5.32 -4.14
CA GLY A 59 3.74 4.95 -4.88
C GLY A 59 4.22 3.53 -4.67
N ILE A 60 3.42 2.72 -3.98
CA ILE A 60 3.78 1.34 -3.66
C ILE A 60 3.42 0.41 -4.82
N HIS A 61 4.27 -0.58 -5.05
CA HIS A 61 3.98 -1.70 -5.95
C HIS A 61 3.93 -2.98 -5.13
N ILE A 62 2.82 -3.69 -5.23
CA ILE A 62 2.64 -4.98 -4.56
C ILE A 62 2.60 -6.07 -5.64
N GLY A 63 3.57 -6.98 -5.59
CA GLY A 63 3.72 -8.02 -6.58
C GLY A 63 2.65 -9.10 -6.52
N ASP A 64 2.56 -9.88 -7.59
CA ASP A 64 1.57 -10.96 -7.70
C ASP A 64 1.70 -11.94 -6.55
N GLY A 65 0.57 -12.41 -6.04
CA GLY A 65 0.53 -13.45 -5.04
C GLY A 65 0.97 -13.05 -3.63
N ALA A 66 1.26 -11.77 -3.40
CA ALA A 66 1.70 -11.28 -2.09
C ALA A 66 0.58 -11.36 -1.05
N ILE A 67 0.97 -11.45 0.21
CA ILE A 67 0.04 -11.47 1.34
C ILE A 67 0.45 -10.38 2.33
N ILE A 68 -0.51 -9.58 2.77
CA ILE A 68 -0.29 -8.52 3.75
C ILE A 68 -1.20 -8.77 4.94
N GLY A 69 -0.59 -8.94 6.12
CA GLY A 69 -1.32 -9.21 7.35
C GLY A 69 -2.19 -8.04 7.77
N ALA A 70 -3.26 -8.34 8.51
CA ALA A 70 -4.17 -7.32 9.03
C ALA A 70 -3.44 -6.31 9.90
N ASP A 71 -3.96 -5.09 9.96
CA ASP A 71 -3.45 -3.99 10.79
C ASP A 71 -2.05 -3.51 10.38
N SER A 72 -1.63 -3.76 9.15
CA SER A 72 -0.31 -3.38 8.67
C SER A 72 -0.33 -1.99 8.02
N VAL A 73 0.83 -1.34 8.02
CA VAL A 73 1.06 -0.10 7.27
C VAL A 73 2.19 -0.35 6.29
N VAL A 74 1.87 -0.41 5.01
CA VAL A 74 2.84 -0.73 3.96
C VAL A 74 3.49 0.55 3.47
N THR A 75 4.79 0.68 3.72
CA THR A 75 5.57 1.86 3.35
C THR A 75 6.63 1.57 2.28
N LYS A 76 6.77 0.32 1.89
CA LYS A 76 7.73 -0.12 0.87
C LYS A 76 7.06 -1.08 -0.09
N SER A 77 7.54 -1.13 -1.32
CA SER A 77 7.03 -2.08 -2.29
C SER A 77 7.32 -3.52 -1.88
N ILE A 78 6.43 -4.41 -2.25
CA ILE A 78 6.44 -5.82 -1.85
C ILE A 78 6.59 -6.68 -3.08
N GLY A 79 7.51 -7.63 -3.03
CA GLY A 79 7.78 -8.54 -4.13
C GLY A 79 6.72 -9.64 -4.26
N ALA A 80 6.75 -10.32 -5.41
CA ALA A 80 5.81 -11.40 -5.70
C ALA A 80 5.92 -12.51 -4.65
N TYR A 81 4.77 -13.00 -4.20
CA TYR A 81 4.63 -14.11 -3.26
C TYR A 81 5.21 -13.86 -1.87
N GLU A 82 5.62 -12.63 -1.59
CA GLU A 82 6.12 -12.27 -0.25
C GLU A 82 4.98 -12.07 0.72
N ILE A 83 5.25 -12.39 1.98
CA ILE A 83 4.30 -12.21 3.09
C ILE A 83 4.87 -11.11 3.98
N TRP A 84 4.07 -10.07 4.19
CA TRP A 84 4.48 -8.91 4.97
C TRP A 84 3.46 -8.62 6.06
N GLY A 85 3.91 -7.99 7.15
CA GLY A 85 3.02 -7.54 8.21
C GLY A 85 3.71 -6.59 9.15
N GLY A 86 2.91 -5.87 9.94
CA GLY A 86 3.38 -4.96 10.97
C GLY A 86 3.28 -3.49 10.62
N VAL A 87 3.74 -2.64 11.56
CA VAL A 87 3.73 -1.17 11.44
C VAL A 87 5.11 -0.65 11.81
N PRO A 88 5.96 -0.24 10.89
CA PRO A 88 5.81 -0.41 9.45
C PRO A 88 5.90 -1.88 9.05
N ALA A 89 5.25 -2.25 7.96
CA ALA A 89 5.25 -3.62 7.50
C ALA A 89 6.66 -4.07 7.11
N LYS A 90 6.96 -5.32 7.45
CA LYS A 90 8.24 -5.95 7.14
C LYS A 90 8.00 -7.32 6.56
N LYS A 91 8.95 -7.79 5.77
CA LYS A 91 8.87 -9.12 5.17
C LYS A 91 8.97 -10.18 6.27
N LEU A 92 7.97 -11.06 6.32
CA LEU A 92 7.89 -12.16 7.28
C LEU A 92 8.26 -13.50 6.64
N GLY A 93 8.11 -13.64 5.34
CA GLY A 93 8.36 -14.88 4.66
C GLY A 93 7.94 -14.84 3.21
N ILE A 94 7.85 -16.02 2.63
CA ILE A 94 7.45 -16.23 1.24
C ILE A 94 6.34 -17.27 1.23
N ARG A 95 5.32 -17.01 0.42
CA ARG A 95 4.21 -17.93 0.25
C ARG A 95 4.71 -19.25 -0.34
N PRO A 96 4.36 -20.40 0.27
CA PRO A 96 4.86 -21.69 -0.21
C PRO A 96 4.32 -22.03 -1.61
N GLU A 97 5.11 -22.77 -2.34
CA GLU A 97 4.72 -23.29 -3.64
C GLU A 97 3.73 -24.43 -3.54
#